data_268a21facab72423bdd8b62ad8b3d65f
#
_entry.id   268a21facab72423bdd8b62ad8b3d65f
#
_cell.length_a   1.000
_cell.length_b   1.000
_cell.length_c   1.000
_cell.angle_alpha   90.00
_cell.angle_beta   90.00
_cell.angle_gamma   90.00
#
_symmetry.space_group_name_H-M   'P 1'
#
loop_
_entity.id
_entity.type
_entity.pdbx_description
1 polymer ?
#
loop_
_entity_poly.entity_id
_entity_poly.type
_entity_poly.pdbx_seq_one_letter_code
_entity_poly.pdbx_strand_id
1 'polypeptide(L)'
;MPMRLPEFHGSRQLEVMLMKSTHAQIGDAVKFAKTVGETDVYLFAGVTGDFSGNHVNEEFMKKSTYGRRIAHGALMVGYMSTASTLMIDKSLSKGIDSTPVSLGYDRVRFLAPVFIGDTIEVSYTISEVDEERRRTRSTVEVRNQAGTLVAVAEHLLKWVQN
;
A
#
# COMPACT_ATOMS: atom_id res chain seq x y z
N MET A 1 19.31 6.55 -59.30
CA MET A 1 18.34 7.21 -58.40
C MET A 1 18.15 6.31 -57.19
N PRO A 2 18.65 6.60 -56.01
CA PRO A 2 18.45 5.75 -54.84
C PRO A 2 17.07 5.98 -54.27
N MET A 3 16.33 4.91 -54.05
CA MET A 3 15.01 4.86 -53.48
C MET A 3 15.13 5.16 -51.96
N ARG A 4 14.57 6.27 -51.49
CA ARG A 4 14.46 6.59 -50.04
C ARG A 4 13.41 5.64 -49.46
N LEU A 5 13.85 4.86 -48.45
CA LEU A 5 12.94 4.10 -47.60
C LEU A 5 12.13 5.08 -46.73
N PRO A 6 10.85 4.82 -46.51
CA PRO A 6 10.05 5.69 -45.62
C PRO A 6 10.53 5.59 -44.17
N GLU A 7 10.82 6.74 -43.57
CA GLU A 7 11.10 6.82 -42.15
C GLU A 7 9.87 6.41 -41.35
N PHE A 8 10.02 5.39 -40.53
CA PHE A 8 8.98 4.90 -39.64
C PHE A 8 8.72 5.97 -38.55
N HIS A 9 7.71 6.78 -38.75
CA HIS A 9 7.21 7.72 -37.73
C HIS A 9 6.54 7.01 -36.52
N GLY A 10 6.35 5.69 -36.60
CA GLY A 10 5.72 4.88 -35.56
C GLY A 10 6.58 4.64 -34.32
N SER A 11 7.92 4.64 -34.46
CA SER A 11 8.82 4.34 -33.34
C SER A 11 8.82 5.44 -32.26
N ARG A 12 8.81 6.68 -32.67
CA ARG A 12 8.83 7.84 -31.76
C ARG A 12 7.53 8.01 -30.98
N GLN A 13 6.38 7.71 -31.60
CA GLN A 13 5.08 7.72 -30.89
C GLN A 13 4.97 6.55 -29.92
N LEU A 14 5.51 5.39 -30.25
CA LEU A 14 5.56 4.23 -29.34
C LEU A 14 6.48 4.48 -28.15
N GLU A 15 7.66 5.08 -28.38
CA GLU A 15 8.58 5.48 -27.31
C GLU A 15 7.96 6.54 -26.39
N VAL A 16 7.29 7.56 -26.92
CA VAL A 16 6.59 8.59 -26.13
C VAL A 16 5.41 7.97 -25.36
N MET A 17 4.73 6.98 -25.92
CA MET A 17 3.64 6.27 -25.25
C MET A 17 4.17 5.35 -24.13
N LEU A 18 5.28 4.65 -24.36
CA LEU A 18 5.99 3.86 -23.36
C LEU A 18 6.59 4.72 -22.24
N MET A 19 7.11 5.91 -22.57
CA MET A 19 7.62 6.87 -21.58
C MET A 19 6.55 7.49 -20.69
N LYS A 20 5.28 7.48 -21.09
CA LYS A 20 4.16 8.04 -20.31
C LYS A 20 3.44 7.01 -19.45
N SER A 21 3.56 5.74 -19.77
CA SER A 21 2.82 4.68 -19.08
C SER A 21 3.35 4.44 -17.67
N THR A 22 2.46 4.33 -16.72
CA THR A 22 2.75 3.83 -15.36
C THR A 22 2.85 2.30 -15.35
N HIS A 23 2.55 1.63 -16.48
CA HIS A 23 2.37 0.18 -16.62
C HIS A 23 1.48 -0.47 -15.55
N ALA A 24 0.87 0.35 -14.70
CA ALA A 24 -0.14 -0.04 -13.75
C ALA A 24 -1.49 -0.10 -14.44
N GLN A 25 -2.30 -1.08 -14.13
CA GLN A 25 -3.62 -1.26 -14.70
C GLN A 25 -4.68 -1.28 -13.60
N ILE A 26 -5.84 -0.70 -13.88
CA ILE A 26 -7.00 -0.83 -12.99
C ILE A 26 -7.31 -2.32 -12.80
N GLY A 27 -7.46 -2.74 -11.55
CA GLY A 27 -7.65 -4.15 -11.18
C GLY A 27 -6.35 -4.92 -10.89
N ASP A 28 -5.16 -4.36 -11.18
CA ASP A 28 -3.91 -4.93 -10.67
C ASP A 28 -4.00 -5.03 -9.15
N ALA A 29 -3.71 -6.21 -8.60
CA ALA A 29 -3.82 -6.46 -7.18
C ALA A 29 -2.62 -7.23 -6.64
N VAL A 30 -2.33 -7.00 -5.37
CA VAL A 30 -1.39 -7.77 -4.56
C VAL A 30 -1.97 -8.00 -3.17
N LYS A 31 -1.44 -9.00 -2.48
CA LYS A 31 -1.77 -9.30 -1.10
C LYS A 31 -0.51 -9.45 -0.26
N PHE A 32 -0.62 -9.04 0.99
CA PHE A 32 0.40 -9.19 2.01
C PHE A 32 -0.25 -9.69 3.28
N ALA A 33 0.31 -10.71 3.92
CA ALA A 33 -0.20 -11.23 5.18
C ALA A 33 0.89 -11.25 6.25
N LYS A 34 0.51 -10.94 7.49
CA LYS A 34 1.40 -10.94 8.64
C LYS A 34 0.64 -11.22 9.93
N THR A 35 1.20 -12.05 10.79
CA THR A 35 0.76 -12.15 12.18
C THR A 35 1.34 -11.00 12.99
N VAL A 36 0.47 -10.26 13.66
CA VAL A 36 0.85 -9.12 14.49
C VAL A 36 1.43 -9.62 15.80
N GLY A 37 2.74 -9.49 15.95
CA GLY A 37 3.46 -9.89 17.15
C GLY A 37 3.51 -8.79 18.21
N GLU A 38 3.82 -9.19 19.43
CA GLU A 38 4.09 -8.25 20.53
C GLU A 38 5.25 -7.31 20.21
N THR A 39 6.30 -7.84 19.55
CA THR A 39 7.44 -7.06 19.08
C THR A 39 7.04 -5.96 18.11
N ASP A 40 6.08 -6.19 17.21
CA ASP A 40 5.61 -5.17 16.27
C ASP A 40 5.02 -3.98 17.01
N VAL A 41 4.21 -4.24 18.04
CA VAL A 41 3.58 -3.21 18.87
C VAL A 41 4.62 -2.41 19.65
N TYR A 42 5.59 -3.07 20.29
CA TYR A 42 6.64 -2.38 21.04
C TYR A 42 7.62 -1.61 20.16
N LEU A 43 8.02 -2.16 19.01
CA LEU A 43 8.86 -1.43 18.04
C LEU A 43 8.14 -0.20 17.51
N PHE A 44 6.85 -0.32 17.18
CA PHE A 44 6.06 0.83 16.74
C PHE A 44 5.96 1.89 17.84
N ALA A 45 5.65 1.51 19.09
CA ALA A 45 5.62 2.41 20.23
C ALA A 45 6.98 3.10 20.45
N GLY A 46 8.08 2.36 20.32
CA GLY A 46 9.44 2.89 20.48
C GLY A 46 9.83 3.90 19.41
N VAL A 47 9.43 3.65 18.15
CA VAL A 47 9.73 4.54 17.02
C VAL A 47 8.88 5.80 17.04
N THR A 48 7.61 5.68 17.42
CA THR A 48 6.64 6.79 17.38
C THR A 48 6.53 7.56 18.69
N GLY A 49 6.89 6.96 19.82
CA GLY A 49 6.64 7.48 21.17
C GLY A 49 5.21 7.22 21.67
N ASP A 50 4.38 6.46 20.94
CA ASP A 50 3.00 6.15 21.35
C ASP A 50 2.96 4.94 22.28
N PHE A 51 3.21 5.17 23.57
CA PHE A 51 3.10 4.20 24.65
C PHE A 51 1.72 4.26 25.35
N SER A 52 0.65 4.53 24.62
CA SER A 52 -0.69 4.51 25.18
C SER A 52 -1.00 3.17 25.85
N GLY A 53 -1.67 3.23 27.01
CA GLY A 53 -2.06 2.03 27.76
C GLY A 53 -2.85 1.01 26.98
N ASN A 54 -3.56 1.43 25.92
CA ASN A 54 -4.27 0.54 24.99
C ASN A 54 -3.35 -0.51 24.35
N HIS A 55 -2.09 -0.16 24.17
CA HIS A 55 -1.14 -0.95 23.40
C HIS A 55 -0.14 -1.69 24.29
N VAL A 56 0.24 -1.06 25.43
CA VAL A 56 1.36 -1.56 26.23
C VAL A 56 0.99 -1.99 27.65
N ASN A 57 -0.23 -1.70 28.13
CA ASN A 57 -0.63 -2.01 29.50
C ASN A 57 -1.79 -3.03 29.55
N GLU A 58 -1.44 -4.31 29.78
CA GLU A 58 -2.41 -5.41 29.84
C GLU A 58 -3.41 -5.23 30.99
N GLU A 59 -2.94 -4.82 32.19
CA GLU A 59 -3.81 -4.65 33.36
C GLU A 59 -4.83 -3.50 33.18
N PHE A 60 -4.43 -2.45 32.44
CA PHE A 60 -5.34 -1.38 32.02
C PHE A 60 -6.42 -1.94 31.07
N MET A 61 -6.00 -2.70 30.06
CA MET A 61 -6.90 -3.18 29.00
C MET A 61 -7.80 -4.32 29.43
N LYS A 62 -7.44 -5.12 30.43
CA LYS A 62 -8.33 -6.13 31.05
C LYS A 62 -9.63 -5.51 31.56
N LYS A 63 -9.62 -4.25 31.97
CA LYS A 63 -10.79 -3.50 32.48
C LYS A 63 -11.60 -2.83 31.38
N SER A 64 -11.13 -2.85 30.15
CA SER A 64 -11.82 -2.27 28.99
C SER A 64 -12.80 -3.26 28.35
N THR A 65 -13.66 -2.78 27.46
CA THR A 65 -14.53 -3.60 26.64
C THR A 65 -13.76 -4.56 25.71
N TYR A 66 -12.49 -4.29 25.43
CA TYR A 66 -11.62 -5.15 24.61
C TYR A 66 -11.05 -6.33 25.39
N GLY A 67 -10.92 -6.23 26.72
CA GLY A 67 -10.42 -7.28 27.62
C GLY A 67 -8.94 -7.62 27.50
N ARG A 68 -8.23 -7.06 26.51
CA ARG A 68 -6.80 -7.27 26.24
C ARG A 68 -6.22 -6.14 25.39
N ARG A 69 -4.89 -6.04 25.31
CA ARG A 69 -4.21 -5.04 24.50
C ARG A 69 -4.55 -5.17 23.02
N ILE A 70 -4.65 -4.03 22.34
CA ILE A 70 -4.86 -3.93 20.90
C ILE A 70 -3.64 -3.32 20.23
N ALA A 71 -3.38 -3.70 18.98
CA ALA A 71 -2.34 -3.08 18.16
C ALA A 71 -2.70 -1.62 17.83
N HIS A 72 -1.69 -0.79 17.59
CA HIS A 72 -1.90 0.57 17.08
C HIS A 72 -2.62 0.54 15.74
N GLY A 73 -3.66 1.35 15.58
CA GLY A 73 -4.31 1.48 14.29
C GLY A 73 -3.33 1.96 13.21
N ALA A 74 -2.45 2.90 13.55
CA ALA A 74 -1.44 3.43 12.64
C ALA A 74 -0.40 2.38 12.19
N LEU A 75 -0.18 1.29 12.95
CA LEU A 75 0.64 0.16 12.54
C LEU A 75 0.06 -0.52 11.29
N MET A 76 -1.28 -0.53 11.12
CA MET A 76 -1.92 -1.07 9.93
C MET A 76 -1.54 -0.28 8.68
N VAL A 77 -1.33 1.05 8.78
CA VAL A 77 -0.85 1.87 7.68
C VAL A 77 0.58 1.46 7.28
N GLY A 78 1.43 1.09 8.23
CA GLY A 78 2.74 0.50 7.96
C GLY A 78 2.64 -0.78 7.13
N TYR A 79 1.70 -1.66 7.44
CA TYR A 79 1.46 -2.89 6.66
C TYR A 79 0.86 -2.60 5.27
N MET A 80 0.01 -1.57 5.15
CA MET A 80 -0.46 -1.07 3.84
C MET A 80 0.70 -0.58 2.98
N SER A 81 1.72 0.05 3.58
CA SER A 81 2.94 0.46 2.89
C SER A 81 3.72 -0.73 2.33
N THR A 82 3.80 -1.86 3.05
CA THR A 82 4.41 -3.08 2.52
C THR A 82 3.67 -3.59 1.28
N ALA A 83 2.33 -3.61 1.32
CA ALA A 83 1.53 -4.01 0.16
C ALA A 83 1.73 -3.06 -1.03
N SER A 84 1.88 -1.75 -0.77
CA SER A 84 2.26 -0.77 -1.80
C SER A 84 3.61 -1.11 -2.44
N THR A 85 4.62 -1.48 -1.65
CA THR A 85 5.94 -1.90 -2.17
C THR A 85 5.81 -3.11 -3.08
N LEU A 86 5.02 -4.12 -2.71
CA LEU A 86 4.78 -5.29 -3.57
C LEU A 86 4.10 -4.90 -4.90
N MET A 87 3.19 -3.93 -4.90
CA MET A 87 2.57 -3.41 -6.11
C MET A 87 3.58 -2.63 -6.97
N ILE A 88 4.45 -1.86 -6.35
CA ILE A 88 5.55 -1.15 -7.01
C ILE A 88 6.45 -2.16 -7.73
N ASP A 89 6.93 -3.19 -7.01
CA ASP A 89 7.81 -4.22 -7.56
C ASP A 89 7.15 -4.95 -8.74
N LYS A 90 5.85 -5.30 -8.61
CA LYS A 90 5.07 -5.87 -9.71
C LYS A 90 5.02 -4.95 -10.93
N SER A 91 4.89 -3.64 -10.72
CA SER A 91 4.83 -2.66 -11.81
C SER A 91 6.20 -2.44 -12.45
N LEU A 92 7.26 -2.27 -11.63
CA LEU A 92 8.63 -2.08 -12.10
C LEU A 92 9.15 -3.30 -12.89
N SER A 93 8.73 -4.52 -12.54
CA SER A 93 9.09 -5.74 -13.28
C SER A 93 8.61 -5.73 -14.74
N LYS A 94 7.68 -4.83 -15.09
CA LYS A 94 7.21 -4.61 -16.47
C LYS A 94 8.13 -3.66 -17.28
N GLY A 95 9.27 -3.24 -16.72
CA GLY A 95 10.29 -2.43 -17.40
C GLY A 95 10.09 -0.91 -17.30
N ILE A 96 9.39 -0.44 -16.27
CA ILE A 96 9.23 1.00 -16.02
C ILE A 96 10.55 1.59 -15.51
N ASP A 97 10.98 2.70 -16.12
CA ASP A 97 12.05 3.56 -15.60
C ASP A 97 11.42 4.76 -14.87
N SER A 98 11.11 4.56 -13.61
CA SER A 98 10.49 5.58 -12.74
C SER A 98 10.78 5.31 -11.29
N THR A 99 10.89 6.39 -10.51
CA THR A 99 10.94 6.33 -9.06
C THR A 99 9.54 6.49 -8.48
N PRO A 100 8.94 5.45 -7.88
CA PRO A 100 7.63 5.55 -7.25
C PRO A 100 7.73 6.25 -5.89
N VAL A 101 6.82 7.21 -5.65
CA VAL A 101 6.77 7.98 -4.40
C VAL A 101 5.35 7.97 -3.86
N SER A 102 5.20 7.55 -2.59
CA SER A 102 3.92 7.67 -1.90
C SER A 102 3.58 9.15 -1.68
N LEU A 103 2.39 9.57 -2.11
CA LEU A 103 1.85 10.89 -1.84
C LEU A 103 1.04 10.93 -0.55
N GLY A 104 0.62 9.77 -0.06
CA GLY A 104 -0.12 9.64 1.19
C GLY A 104 -1.32 8.69 1.09
N TYR A 105 -2.04 8.63 2.20
CA TYR A 105 -3.22 7.81 2.35
C TYR A 105 -4.42 8.69 2.65
N ASP A 106 -5.46 8.58 1.82
CA ASP A 106 -6.75 9.22 2.04
C ASP A 106 -7.72 8.24 2.73
N ARG A 107 -8.74 8.77 3.41
CA ARG A 107 -9.86 8.02 3.97
C ARG A 107 -9.45 6.84 4.86
N VAL A 108 -8.35 6.98 5.57
CA VAL A 108 -7.94 5.96 6.55
C VAL A 108 -9.01 5.82 7.63
N ARG A 109 -9.47 4.58 7.85
CA ARG A 109 -10.41 4.26 8.94
C ARG A 109 -9.99 2.95 9.59
N PHE A 110 -10.00 2.92 10.91
CA PHE A 110 -9.84 1.74 11.73
C PHE A 110 -11.23 1.31 12.19
N LEU A 111 -11.68 0.16 11.71
CA LEU A 111 -13.08 -0.27 11.80
C LEU A 111 -13.29 -1.30 12.91
N ALA A 112 -12.26 -2.06 13.25
CA ALA A 112 -12.27 -3.05 14.31
C ALA A 112 -10.88 -3.18 14.96
N PRO A 113 -10.79 -3.62 16.22
CA PRO A 113 -9.52 -3.84 16.88
C PRO A 113 -8.74 -4.98 16.22
N VAL A 114 -7.42 -4.82 16.19
CA VAL A 114 -6.48 -5.89 15.87
C VAL A 114 -5.76 -6.26 17.16
N PHE A 115 -5.78 -7.52 17.51
CA PHE A 115 -5.15 -8.03 18.72
C PHE A 115 -3.75 -8.59 18.42
N ILE A 116 -2.91 -8.59 19.44
CA ILE A 116 -1.64 -9.30 19.37
C ILE A 116 -1.93 -10.80 19.17
N GLY A 117 -1.31 -11.39 18.15
CA GLY A 117 -1.56 -12.75 17.69
C GLY A 117 -2.53 -12.86 16.51
N ASP A 118 -3.26 -11.79 16.15
CA ASP A 118 -4.07 -11.79 14.94
C ASP A 118 -3.17 -11.86 13.69
N THR A 119 -3.61 -12.61 12.69
CA THR A 119 -3.02 -12.59 11.35
C THR A 119 -3.86 -11.71 10.46
N ILE A 120 -3.27 -10.64 9.96
CA ILE A 120 -3.94 -9.73 9.03
C ILE A 120 -3.53 -10.03 7.59
N GLU A 121 -4.45 -9.84 6.66
CA GLU A 121 -4.19 -9.79 5.22
C GLU A 121 -4.51 -8.39 4.71
N VAL A 122 -3.56 -7.77 4.04
CA VAL A 122 -3.73 -6.51 3.32
C VAL A 122 -3.97 -6.82 1.86
N SER A 123 -5.13 -6.46 1.33
CA SER A 123 -5.44 -6.47 -0.10
C SER A 123 -5.25 -5.06 -0.65
N TYR A 124 -4.43 -4.94 -1.68
CA TYR A 124 -4.10 -3.66 -2.34
C TYR A 124 -4.45 -3.78 -3.81
N THR A 125 -5.39 -2.96 -4.30
CA THR A 125 -5.90 -3.03 -5.68
C THR A 125 -5.90 -1.65 -6.31
N ILE A 126 -5.31 -1.52 -7.50
CA ILE A 126 -5.36 -0.27 -8.27
C ILE A 126 -6.78 -0.01 -8.73
N SER A 127 -7.35 1.11 -8.30
CA SER A 127 -8.71 1.56 -8.62
C SER A 127 -8.75 2.67 -9.67
N GLU A 128 -7.65 3.43 -9.82
CA GLU A 128 -7.56 4.54 -10.78
C GLU A 128 -6.13 4.69 -11.27
N VAL A 129 -5.98 5.02 -12.57
CA VAL A 129 -4.71 5.36 -13.21
C VAL A 129 -4.87 6.69 -13.93
N ASP A 130 -4.07 7.69 -13.54
CA ASP A 130 -3.94 8.99 -14.20
C ASP A 130 -2.57 9.04 -14.90
N GLU A 131 -2.56 8.68 -16.19
CA GLU A 131 -1.33 8.63 -16.99
C GLU A 131 -0.75 10.04 -17.22
N GLU A 132 -1.59 11.06 -17.34
CA GLU A 132 -1.14 12.44 -17.56
C GLU A 132 -0.34 12.95 -16.36
N ARG A 133 -0.87 12.73 -15.15
CA ARG A 133 -0.20 13.11 -13.90
C ARG A 133 0.76 12.06 -13.40
N ARG A 134 0.83 10.89 -14.06
CA ARG A 134 1.61 9.73 -13.64
C ARG A 134 1.31 9.33 -12.19
N ARG A 135 0.03 9.15 -11.89
CA ARG A 135 -0.46 8.79 -10.55
C ARG A 135 -1.33 7.57 -10.61
N THR A 136 -1.29 6.80 -9.54
CA THR A 136 -2.25 5.74 -9.30
C THR A 136 -2.93 5.96 -7.95
N ARG A 137 -4.22 5.60 -7.89
CA ARG A 137 -4.98 5.45 -6.66
C ARG A 137 -5.31 3.99 -6.48
N SER A 138 -5.19 3.53 -5.25
CA SER A 138 -5.48 2.14 -4.92
C SER A 138 -6.39 2.05 -3.72
N THR A 139 -7.35 1.14 -3.77
CA THR A 139 -8.13 0.74 -2.61
C THR A 139 -7.33 -0.25 -1.79
N VAL A 140 -7.27 -0.01 -0.48
CA VAL A 140 -6.54 -0.86 0.46
C VAL A 140 -7.47 -1.32 1.57
N GLU A 141 -7.59 -2.62 1.72
CA GLU A 141 -8.37 -3.26 2.78
C GLU A 141 -7.46 -4.13 3.65
N VAL A 142 -7.69 -4.10 4.95
CA VAL A 142 -7.03 -4.99 5.90
C VAL A 142 -8.08 -5.83 6.59
N ARG A 143 -7.94 -7.15 6.52
CA ARG A 143 -8.82 -8.12 7.18
C ARG A 143 -8.02 -8.99 8.13
N ASN A 144 -8.64 -9.38 9.24
CA ASN A 144 -8.04 -10.38 10.13
C ASN A 144 -8.34 -11.82 9.65
N GLN A 145 -7.82 -12.81 10.34
CA GLN A 145 -7.98 -14.24 10.03
C GLN A 145 -9.44 -14.73 10.05
N ALA A 146 -10.35 -13.99 10.70
CA ALA A 146 -11.77 -14.28 10.70
C ALA A 146 -12.52 -13.61 9.51
N GLY A 147 -11.79 -12.91 8.62
CA GLY A 147 -12.36 -12.16 7.51
C GLY A 147 -12.95 -10.80 7.91
N THR A 148 -12.85 -10.40 9.18
CA THR A 148 -13.33 -9.08 9.63
C THR A 148 -12.51 -7.97 9.00
N LEU A 149 -13.17 -6.98 8.40
CA LEU A 149 -12.54 -5.78 7.89
C LEU A 149 -12.10 -4.89 9.07
N VAL A 150 -10.80 -4.76 9.27
CA VAL A 150 -10.23 -4.05 10.43
C VAL A 150 -9.73 -2.65 10.08
N ALA A 151 -9.30 -2.43 8.85
CA ALA A 151 -8.92 -1.11 8.38
C ALA A 151 -9.12 -0.96 6.87
N VAL A 152 -9.31 0.29 6.42
CA VAL A 152 -9.38 0.68 5.01
C VAL A 152 -8.62 1.96 4.76
N ALA A 153 -8.17 2.13 3.53
CA ALA A 153 -7.59 3.39 3.05
C ALA A 153 -7.67 3.48 1.52
N GLU A 154 -7.44 4.67 0.99
CA GLU A 154 -7.05 4.89 -0.40
C GLU A 154 -5.59 5.35 -0.40
N HIS A 155 -4.73 4.71 -1.19
CA HIS A 155 -3.32 5.08 -1.31
C HIS A 155 -3.08 5.79 -2.63
N LEU A 156 -2.34 6.90 -2.60
CA LEU A 156 -1.94 7.67 -3.77
C LEU A 156 -0.44 7.49 -4.00
N LEU A 157 -0.09 7.07 -5.22
CA LEU A 157 1.28 6.88 -5.65
C LEU A 157 1.59 7.80 -6.85
N LYS A 158 2.77 8.40 -6.87
CA LYS A 158 3.31 9.18 -7.98
C LYS A 158 4.48 8.41 -8.59
N TRP A 159 4.50 8.28 -9.92
CA TRP A 159 5.59 7.69 -10.69
C TRP A 159 6.46 8.81 -11.26
N VAL A 160 7.52 9.16 -10.55
CA VAL A 160 8.44 10.22 -10.97
C VAL A 160 9.36 9.64 -12.04
N GLN A 161 9.45 10.32 -13.18
CA GLN A 161 10.37 9.91 -14.25
C GLN A 161 11.81 10.16 -13.83
N ASN A 162 12.69 9.20 -14.09
CA ASN A 162 14.12 9.33 -13.86
C ASN A 162 14.80 10.16 -14.95
#